data_14957538555a1709d35ecc63cf0a8a32
#
_entry.id   14957538555a1709d35ecc63cf0a8a32
#
_cell.length_a   1.000
_cell.length_b   1.000
_cell.length_c   1.000
_cell.angle_alpha   90.00
_cell.angle_beta   90.00
_cell.angle_gamma   90.00
#
_symmetry.space_group_name_H-M   'P 1'
#
loop_
_entity.id
_entity.type
_entity.pdbx_description
1 polymer ?
#
loop_
_entity_poly.entity_id
_entity_poly.type
_entity_poly.pdbx_seq_one_letter_code
_entity_poly.pdbx_strand_id
1 'polypeptide(L)'
;MDPSLNGLEADVFWLPEAFPGVLRAYVGRKARSGWSAAVSLKDLQCRKAILDPVRGEQSLLLRSRGRLVQLQCDGDSIAIDPLAVSLVIGGVSAIEGGNRSLRSLAELYRHGGRDHPSVDWTPQSLGLRNALIALDAASHGASHREIAEVVFGPRCVAQDWSGGHGWMKSRIVRALRKGRQLMEGGYRDLLK
;
A
#
# COMPACT_ATOMS: atom_id res chain seq x y z
N MET A 1 1.47 -2.06 16.79
CA MET A 1 2.37 -2.07 15.60
C MET A 1 3.79 -2.11 16.13
N ASP A 2 4.63 -2.98 15.63
CA ASP A 2 6.04 -3.06 16.05
C ASP A 2 6.79 -1.84 15.50
N PRO A 3 7.34 -0.95 16.34
CA PRO A 3 8.01 0.25 15.89
C PRO A 3 9.36 0.00 15.20
N SER A 4 9.89 -1.23 15.28
CA SER A 4 11.13 -1.62 14.62
C SER A 4 10.93 -1.94 13.13
N LEU A 5 9.69 -2.17 12.69
CA LEU A 5 9.37 -2.50 11.31
C LEU A 5 9.29 -1.23 10.46
N ASN A 6 9.96 -1.22 9.33
CA ASN A 6 9.77 -0.16 8.34
C ASN A 6 8.46 -0.35 7.56
N GLY A 7 8.01 0.68 6.83
CA GLY A 7 6.73 0.64 6.10
C GLY A 7 6.63 -0.43 5.00
N LEU A 8 7.75 -1.06 4.60
CA LEU A 8 7.76 -2.19 3.66
C LEU A 8 7.65 -3.53 4.40
N GLU A 9 7.99 -3.58 5.67
CA GLU A 9 7.96 -4.78 6.50
C GLU A 9 6.66 -4.89 7.30
N ALA A 10 6.08 -3.75 7.67
CA ALA A 10 4.81 -3.71 8.40
C ALA A 10 3.64 -4.18 7.52
N ASP A 11 2.78 -5.03 8.07
CA ASP A 11 1.53 -5.39 7.44
C ASP A 11 0.45 -4.41 7.88
N VAL A 12 0.05 -3.53 6.94
CA VAL A 12 -0.98 -2.51 7.18
C VAL A 12 -2.30 -3.00 6.62
N PHE A 13 -3.30 -3.11 7.48
CA PHE A 13 -4.67 -3.44 7.12
C PHE A 13 -5.51 -2.17 7.06
N TRP A 14 -6.20 -1.99 5.96
CA TRP A 14 -7.08 -0.86 5.71
C TRP A 14 -8.52 -1.19 6.06
N LEU A 15 -9.24 -0.22 6.59
CA LEU A 15 -10.69 -0.32 6.72
C LEU A 15 -11.33 -0.17 5.33
N PRO A 16 -12.34 -1.00 4.98
CA PRO A 16 -13.02 -0.92 3.69
C PRO A 16 -13.62 0.45 3.41
N GLU A 17 -14.07 1.16 4.45
CA GLU A 17 -14.65 2.51 4.37
C GLU A 17 -13.59 3.56 4.00
N ALA A 18 -12.34 3.32 4.37
CA ALA A 18 -11.23 4.24 4.11
C ALA A 18 -10.51 3.93 2.79
N PHE A 19 -10.52 2.66 2.37
CA PHE A 19 -9.83 2.23 1.16
C PHE A 19 -10.74 1.38 0.26
N PRO A 20 -11.28 1.95 -0.82
CA PRO A 20 -12.18 1.25 -1.76
C PRO A 20 -11.55 0.03 -2.45
N GLY A 21 -10.22 -0.09 -2.40
CA GLY A 21 -9.48 -1.23 -2.93
C GLY A 21 -9.53 -2.49 -2.07
N VAL A 22 -10.10 -2.46 -0.87
CA VAL A 22 -10.35 -3.67 -0.07
C VAL A 22 -11.46 -4.48 -0.74
N LEU A 23 -11.16 -5.71 -1.13
CA LEU A 23 -12.14 -6.60 -1.73
C LEU A 23 -12.91 -7.34 -0.64
N ARG A 24 -14.22 -7.43 -0.78
CA ARG A 24 -15.04 -8.27 0.10
C ARG A 24 -15.12 -9.69 -0.45
N ALA A 25 -14.96 -10.66 0.42
CA ALA A 25 -14.98 -12.06 0.08
C ALA A 25 -15.82 -12.87 1.07
N TYR A 26 -16.50 -13.88 0.58
CA TYR A 26 -17.06 -14.93 1.41
C TYR A 26 -16.17 -16.17 1.32
N VAL A 27 -15.80 -16.72 2.46
CA VAL A 27 -14.94 -17.91 2.58
C VAL A 27 -15.75 -19.06 3.12
N GLY A 28 -15.63 -20.23 2.48
CA GLY A 28 -16.29 -21.46 2.90
C GLY A 28 -15.43 -22.68 2.65
N ARG A 29 -15.77 -23.81 3.31
CA ARG A 29 -15.11 -25.10 3.09
C ARG A 29 -15.50 -25.76 1.77
N LYS A 30 -16.66 -25.43 1.25
CA LYS A 30 -17.18 -25.93 -0.03
C LYS A 30 -17.56 -24.75 -0.91
N ALA A 31 -17.26 -24.89 -2.20
CA ALA A 31 -17.73 -23.96 -3.20
C ALA A 31 -19.27 -23.82 -3.09
N ARG A 32 -19.76 -22.61 -2.89
CA ARG A 32 -21.19 -22.29 -2.99
C ARG A 32 -21.58 -22.32 -4.45
N SER A 33 -22.10 -23.46 -4.95
CA SER A 33 -22.42 -23.66 -6.37
C SER A 33 -21.17 -23.63 -7.29
N GLY A 34 -21.27 -23.98 -8.55
CA GLY A 34 -20.16 -24.06 -9.52
C GLY A 34 -19.42 -22.73 -9.83
N TRP A 35 -19.67 -21.66 -9.04
CA TRP A 35 -19.09 -20.33 -9.22
C TRP A 35 -17.85 -20.06 -8.35
N SER A 36 -17.54 -20.90 -7.39
CA SER A 36 -16.35 -20.72 -6.55
C SER A 36 -15.35 -21.85 -6.79
N ALA A 37 -14.12 -21.49 -7.07
CA ALA A 37 -13.02 -22.44 -7.14
C ALA A 37 -12.38 -22.58 -5.75
N ALA A 38 -11.98 -23.79 -5.40
CA ALA A 38 -11.13 -24.01 -4.24
C ALA A 38 -9.74 -23.43 -4.52
N VAL A 39 -9.24 -22.66 -3.58
CA VAL A 39 -7.96 -21.98 -3.65
C VAL A 39 -7.11 -22.44 -2.49
N SER A 40 -5.90 -22.89 -2.78
CA SER A 40 -4.90 -23.11 -1.74
C SER A 40 -4.06 -21.85 -1.55
N LEU A 41 -4.10 -21.28 -0.37
CA LEU A 41 -3.22 -20.16 -0.03
C LEU A 41 -1.75 -20.60 -0.02
N LYS A 42 -1.45 -21.88 0.15
CA LYS A 42 -0.08 -22.42 0.13
C LYS A 42 0.54 -22.31 -1.25
N ASP A 43 -0.27 -22.42 -2.30
CA ASP A 43 0.21 -22.36 -3.69
C ASP A 43 0.58 -20.93 -4.14
N LEU A 44 0.10 -19.93 -3.42
CA LEU A 44 0.47 -18.53 -3.68
C LEU A 44 1.85 -18.24 -3.10
N GLN A 45 2.83 -18.02 -3.96
CA GLN A 45 4.21 -17.62 -3.59
C GLN A 45 4.30 -16.13 -3.29
N CYS A 46 3.48 -15.65 -2.34
CA CYS A 46 3.49 -14.26 -1.88
C CYS A 46 3.50 -14.22 -0.35
N ARG A 47 3.89 -13.08 0.21
CA ARG A 47 3.75 -12.84 1.65
C ARG A 47 2.27 -12.75 1.99
N LYS A 48 1.87 -13.43 3.04
CA LYS A 48 0.50 -13.47 3.54
C LYS A 48 0.51 -13.00 4.98
N ALA A 49 -0.41 -12.11 5.31
CA ALA A 49 -0.70 -11.75 6.68
C ALA A 49 -2.21 -11.90 6.91
N ILE A 50 -2.56 -12.42 8.06
CA ILE A 50 -3.94 -12.63 8.48
C ILE A 50 -4.15 -11.79 9.73
N LEU A 51 -5.21 -10.97 9.70
CA LEU A 51 -5.76 -10.34 10.87
C LEU A 51 -7.07 -11.06 11.20
N ASP A 52 -7.06 -11.80 12.31
CA ASP A 52 -8.21 -12.56 12.80
C ASP A 52 -8.60 -11.98 14.16
N PRO A 53 -9.49 -10.99 14.20
CA PRO A 53 -9.97 -10.42 15.45
C PRO A 53 -10.84 -11.46 16.17
N VAL A 54 -10.79 -11.46 17.51
CA VAL A 54 -11.60 -12.38 18.36
C VAL A 54 -13.09 -12.27 18.05
N ARG A 55 -13.53 -11.12 17.55
CA ARG A 55 -14.88 -10.88 17.01
C ARG A 55 -14.78 -9.96 15.81
N GLY A 56 -15.43 -10.34 14.71
CA GLY A 56 -15.47 -9.52 13.49
C GLY A 56 -15.03 -10.27 12.25
N GLU A 57 -14.98 -9.55 11.17
CA GLU A 57 -14.58 -10.07 9.86
C GLU A 57 -13.06 -10.25 9.82
N GLN A 58 -12.60 -11.38 9.28
CA GLN A 58 -11.19 -11.66 9.10
C GLN A 58 -10.63 -10.87 7.92
N SER A 59 -9.37 -10.50 7.98
CA SER A 59 -8.69 -9.84 6.86
C SER A 59 -7.49 -10.66 6.41
N LEU A 60 -7.38 -10.84 5.10
CA LEU A 60 -6.24 -11.46 4.44
C LEU A 60 -5.51 -10.42 3.60
N LEU A 61 -4.24 -10.23 3.88
CA LEU A 61 -3.35 -9.38 3.11
C LEU A 61 -2.41 -10.26 2.29
N LEU A 62 -2.44 -10.09 0.98
CA LEU A 62 -1.55 -10.73 0.02
C LEU A 62 -0.58 -9.69 -0.51
N ARG A 63 0.72 -9.90 -0.29
CA ARG A 63 1.76 -8.97 -0.75
C ARG A 63 2.76 -9.72 -1.63
N SER A 64 2.92 -9.24 -2.84
CA SER A 64 4.02 -9.55 -3.74
C SER A 64 4.69 -8.26 -4.19
N ARG A 65 5.87 -8.32 -4.79
CA ARG A 65 6.63 -7.13 -5.21
C ARG A 65 5.75 -6.16 -6.00
N GLY A 66 5.54 -4.96 -5.45
CA GLY A 66 4.76 -3.90 -6.07
C GLY A 66 3.24 -4.11 -6.12
N ARG A 67 2.72 -5.20 -5.56
CA ARG A 67 1.28 -5.50 -5.50
C ARG A 67 0.86 -5.77 -4.07
N LEU A 68 -0.25 -5.18 -3.70
CA LEU A 68 -0.92 -5.38 -2.43
C LEU A 68 -2.40 -5.63 -2.70
N VAL A 69 -2.91 -6.71 -2.15
CA VAL A 69 -4.34 -7.03 -2.21
C VAL A 69 -4.81 -7.38 -0.80
N GLN A 70 -5.83 -6.70 -0.37
CA GLN A 70 -6.50 -7.02 0.89
C GLN A 70 -7.90 -7.55 0.61
N LEU A 71 -8.22 -8.66 1.26
CA LEU A 71 -9.55 -9.25 1.29
C LEU A 71 -10.12 -9.09 2.69
N GLN A 72 -11.33 -8.56 2.79
CA GLN A 72 -12.17 -8.60 3.98
C GLN A 72 -13.04 -9.84 3.88
N CYS A 73 -12.85 -10.80 4.76
CA CYS A 73 -13.41 -12.13 4.64
C CYS A 73 -14.51 -12.38 5.68
N ASP A 74 -15.65 -12.84 5.21
CA ASP A 74 -16.75 -13.33 6.03
C ASP A 74 -16.91 -14.85 5.82
N GLY A 75 -17.52 -15.55 6.77
CA GLY A 75 -17.77 -17.00 6.70
C GLY A 75 -16.81 -17.83 7.53
N ASP A 76 -16.27 -18.89 6.94
CA ASP A 76 -15.36 -19.83 7.63
C ASP A 76 -13.97 -19.21 7.85
N SER A 77 -13.18 -19.80 8.74
CA SER A 77 -11.82 -19.33 9.02
C SER A 77 -10.93 -19.38 7.79
N ILE A 78 -10.23 -18.29 7.48
CA ILE A 78 -9.24 -18.21 6.39
C ILE A 78 -7.97 -19.04 6.67
N ALA A 79 -7.80 -19.55 7.88
CA ALA A 79 -6.71 -20.48 8.22
C ALA A 79 -6.94 -21.91 7.66
N ILE A 80 -8.16 -22.21 7.20
CA ILE A 80 -8.51 -23.51 6.60
C ILE A 80 -8.01 -23.53 5.16
N ASP A 81 -7.36 -24.60 4.75
CA ASP A 81 -6.83 -24.78 3.39
C ASP A 81 -7.22 -26.18 2.86
N PRO A 82 -7.78 -26.31 1.67
CA PRO A 82 -8.09 -25.23 0.70
C PRO A 82 -9.36 -24.46 1.05
N LEU A 83 -9.40 -23.19 0.60
CA LEU A 83 -10.52 -22.28 0.77
C LEU A 83 -11.39 -22.22 -0.48
N ALA A 84 -12.70 -22.19 -0.31
CA ALA A 84 -13.60 -21.72 -1.37
C ALA A 84 -13.84 -20.22 -1.18
N VAL A 85 -13.34 -19.40 -2.09
CA VAL A 85 -13.43 -17.96 -2.03
C VAL A 85 -14.40 -17.44 -3.08
N SER A 86 -15.39 -16.68 -2.64
CA SER A 86 -16.34 -15.97 -3.50
C SER A 86 -16.20 -14.47 -3.28
N LEU A 87 -15.85 -13.71 -4.32
CA LEU A 87 -15.79 -12.25 -4.21
C LEU A 87 -17.20 -11.66 -4.19
N VAL A 88 -17.43 -10.72 -3.29
CA VAL A 88 -18.72 -10.04 -3.13
C VAL A 88 -18.58 -8.62 -3.65
N ILE A 89 -19.38 -8.28 -4.65
CA ILE A 89 -19.42 -6.94 -5.26
C ILE A 89 -20.70 -6.25 -4.83
N GLY A 90 -20.58 -5.26 -3.97
CA GLY A 90 -21.70 -4.54 -3.35
C GLY A 90 -22.35 -3.45 -4.20
N GLY A 91 -22.07 -3.39 -5.52
CA GLY A 91 -22.61 -2.41 -6.44
C GLY A 91 -21.58 -1.89 -7.44
N VAL A 92 -22.01 -1.02 -8.35
CA VAL A 92 -21.14 -0.50 -9.45
C VAL A 92 -19.96 0.29 -8.90
N SER A 93 -20.14 1.11 -7.88
CA SER A 93 -19.07 1.87 -7.23
C SER A 93 -17.98 0.98 -6.63
N ALA A 94 -18.34 -0.20 -6.14
CA ALA A 94 -17.39 -1.18 -5.64
C ALA A 94 -16.54 -1.79 -6.76
N ILE A 95 -17.08 -1.90 -7.97
CA ILE A 95 -16.31 -2.35 -9.15
C ILE A 95 -15.23 -1.32 -9.49
N GLU A 96 -15.58 -0.05 -9.54
CA GLU A 96 -14.65 1.03 -9.88
C GLU A 96 -13.51 1.12 -8.85
N GLY A 97 -13.85 1.15 -7.56
CA GLY A 97 -12.86 1.20 -6.47
C GLY A 97 -12.00 -0.07 -6.38
N GLY A 98 -12.57 -1.25 -6.62
CA GLY A 98 -11.92 -2.54 -6.52
C GLY A 98 -11.16 -3.01 -7.76
N ASN A 99 -11.34 -2.36 -8.92
CA ASN A 99 -10.83 -2.86 -10.21
C ASN A 99 -9.31 -3.11 -10.21
N ARG A 100 -8.53 -2.22 -9.61
CA ARG A 100 -7.07 -2.40 -9.48
C ARG A 100 -6.74 -3.62 -8.62
N SER A 101 -7.42 -3.78 -7.49
CA SER A 101 -7.22 -4.91 -6.57
C SER A 101 -7.66 -6.23 -7.20
N LEU A 102 -8.77 -6.25 -7.95
CA LEU A 102 -9.22 -7.42 -8.70
C LEU A 102 -8.19 -7.85 -9.74
N ARG A 103 -7.64 -6.90 -10.50
CA ARG A 103 -6.56 -7.18 -11.46
C ARG A 103 -5.31 -7.70 -10.76
N SER A 104 -4.90 -7.06 -9.66
CA SER A 104 -3.75 -7.51 -8.87
C SER A 104 -3.95 -8.91 -8.31
N LEU A 105 -5.14 -9.23 -7.83
CA LEU A 105 -5.50 -10.57 -7.35
C LEU A 105 -5.41 -11.60 -8.49
N ALA A 106 -6.00 -11.30 -9.66
CA ALA A 106 -5.93 -12.17 -10.82
C ALA A 106 -4.49 -12.44 -11.27
N GLU A 107 -3.62 -11.43 -11.22
CA GLU A 107 -2.21 -11.56 -11.53
C GLU A 107 -1.44 -12.42 -10.51
N LEU A 108 -1.74 -12.26 -9.21
CA LEU A 108 -1.17 -13.11 -8.17
C LEU A 108 -1.52 -14.58 -8.40
N TYR A 109 -2.75 -14.87 -8.84
CA TYR A 109 -3.17 -16.24 -9.16
C TYR A 109 -2.50 -16.78 -10.42
N ARG A 110 -2.43 -16.02 -11.50
CA ARG A 110 -1.83 -16.47 -12.77
C ARG A 110 -0.34 -16.78 -12.65
N HIS A 111 0.37 -15.97 -11.89
CA HIS A 111 1.83 -16.03 -11.81
C HIS A 111 2.34 -16.66 -10.51
N GLY A 112 1.44 -17.19 -9.67
CA GLY A 112 1.81 -17.79 -8.39
C GLY A 112 2.51 -16.84 -7.42
N GLY A 113 2.34 -15.54 -7.61
CA GLY A 113 3.04 -14.52 -6.80
C GLY A 113 4.55 -14.44 -7.07
N ARG A 114 5.05 -15.11 -8.12
CA ARG A 114 6.47 -15.03 -8.50
C ARG A 114 6.89 -13.58 -8.66
N ASP A 115 8.04 -13.29 -8.09
CA ASP A 115 8.61 -11.96 -8.04
C ASP A 115 8.76 -11.33 -9.43
N HIS A 116 7.95 -10.34 -9.71
CA HIS A 116 8.30 -9.37 -10.75
C HIS A 116 9.50 -8.52 -10.28
N PRO A 117 10.36 -8.06 -11.20
CA PRO A 117 11.48 -7.21 -10.85
C PRO A 117 10.99 -6.02 -10.01
N SER A 118 11.85 -5.54 -9.13
CA SER A 118 11.59 -4.39 -8.26
C SER A 118 10.90 -3.28 -9.06
N VAL A 119 9.77 -2.81 -8.56
CA VAL A 119 9.13 -1.62 -9.15
C VAL A 119 10.09 -0.47 -8.92
N ASP A 120 10.70 0.04 -9.99
CA ASP A 120 11.53 1.22 -9.91
C ASP A 120 10.73 2.39 -9.35
N TRP A 121 11.41 3.24 -8.58
CA TRP A 121 10.80 4.44 -8.05
C TRP A 121 10.30 5.33 -9.20
N THR A 122 9.01 5.50 -9.31
CA THR A 122 8.44 6.48 -10.26
C THR A 122 8.73 7.90 -9.79
N PRO A 123 8.76 8.90 -10.69
CA PRO A 123 8.88 10.30 -10.30
C PRO A 123 7.83 10.72 -9.25
N GLN A 124 6.61 10.16 -9.34
CA GLN A 124 5.54 10.40 -8.38
C GLN A 124 5.87 9.82 -7.00
N SER A 125 6.30 8.56 -6.91
CA SER A 125 6.64 7.92 -5.64
C SER A 125 7.87 8.57 -4.99
N LEU A 126 8.87 8.99 -5.78
CA LEU A 126 9.99 9.79 -5.30
C LEU A 126 9.53 11.13 -4.74
N GLY A 127 8.57 11.78 -5.41
CA GLY A 127 7.98 13.04 -4.94
C GLY A 127 7.26 12.87 -3.60
N LEU A 128 6.51 11.79 -3.43
CA LEU A 128 5.82 11.47 -2.17
C LEU A 128 6.82 11.15 -1.05
N ARG A 129 7.84 10.34 -1.33
CA ARG A 129 8.91 10.06 -0.39
C ARG A 129 9.59 11.34 0.11
N ASN A 130 9.97 12.21 -0.81
CA ASN A 130 10.64 13.47 -0.48
C ASN A 130 9.73 14.40 0.32
N ALA A 131 8.42 14.38 0.05
CA ALA A 131 7.43 15.15 0.80
C ALA A 131 7.34 14.67 2.27
N LEU A 132 7.33 13.34 2.50
CA LEU A 132 7.32 12.76 3.84
C LEU A 132 8.62 13.06 4.59
N ILE A 133 9.77 12.85 3.96
CA ILE A 133 11.08 13.16 4.56
C ILE A 133 11.15 14.64 4.96
N ALA A 134 10.73 15.54 4.06
CA ALA A 134 10.76 16.97 4.33
C ALA A 134 9.84 17.35 5.49
N LEU A 135 8.63 16.78 5.54
CA LEU A 135 7.66 17.05 6.60
C LEU A 135 8.18 16.56 7.96
N ASP A 136 8.68 15.34 8.00
CA ASP A 136 9.21 14.72 9.21
C ASP A 136 10.40 15.51 9.76
N ALA A 137 11.39 15.82 8.93
CA ALA A 137 12.54 16.63 9.34
C ALA A 137 12.12 18.03 9.81
N ALA A 138 11.16 18.67 9.13
CA ALA A 138 10.67 20.00 9.55
C ALA A 138 9.93 19.95 10.90
N SER A 139 9.20 18.86 11.20
CA SER A 139 8.54 18.68 12.49
C SER A 139 9.53 18.56 13.66
N HIS A 140 10.76 18.14 13.36
CA HIS A 140 11.89 18.09 14.29
C HIS A 140 12.78 19.35 14.27
N GLY A 141 12.33 20.41 13.61
CA GLY A 141 13.01 21.69 13.60
C GLY A 141 14.15 21.84 12.59
N ALA A 142 14.31 20.90 11.66
CA ALA A 142 15.36 20.97 10.64
C ALA A 142 15.15 22.15 9.68
N SER A 143 16.25 22.83 9.35
CA SER A 143 16.29 23.90 8.36
C SER A 143 16.08 23.35 6.93
N HIS A 144 15.69 24.19 5.99
CA HIS A 144 15.55 23.79 4.57
C HIS A 144 16.84 23.22 3.98
N ARG A 145 18.01 23.67 4.47
CA ARG A 145 19.29 23.15 4.03
C ARG A 145 19.53 21.73 4.54
N GLU A 146 19.30 21.47 5.81
CA GLU A 146 19.41 20.14 6.40
C GLU A 146 18.45 19.14 5.73
N ILE A 147 17.20 19.58 5.47
CA ILE A 147 16.25 18.79 4.69
C ILE A 147 16.80 18.47 3.30
N ALA A 148 17.41 19.45 2.63
CA ALA A 148 18.00 19.24 1.31
C ALA A 148 19.18 18.26 1.36
N GLU A 149 19.98 18.29 2.41
CA GLU A 149 21.11 17.36 2.61
C GLU A 149 20.62 15.90 2.74
N VAL A 150 19.48 15.69 3.41
CA VAL A 150 18.86 14.36 3.49
C VAL A 150 18.27 13.92 2.14
N VAL A 151 17.65 14.82 1.40
CA VAL A 151 16.93 14.49 0.15
C VAL A 151 17.89 14.34 -1.04
N PHE A 152 18.89 15.21 -1.15
CA PHE A 152 19.78 15.27 -2.32
C PHE A 152 21.23 14.83 -2.03
N GLY A 153 21.55 14.69 -0.76
CA GLY A 153 22.91 14.39 -0.30
C GLY A 153 23.75 15.64 -0.03
N PRO A 154 24.66 15.57 0.97
CA PRO A 154 25.43 16.71 1.44
C PRO A 154 26.37 17.27 0.36
N ARG A 155 26.93 16.43 -0.50
CA ARG A 155 27.84 16.89 -1.59
C ARG A 155 27.10 17.76 -2.60
N CYS A 156 25.89 17.36 -3.01
CA CYS A 156 25.09 18.09 -3.96
C CYS A 156 24.66 19.46 -3.37
N VAL A 157 24.27 19.47 -2.09
CA VAL A 157 23.88 20.70 -1.39
C VAL A 157 25.07 21.65 -1.23
N ALA A 158 26.25 21.15 -0.90
CA ALA A 158 27.44 21.98 -0.76
C ALA A 158 27.81 22.69 -2.08
N GLN A 159 27.59 22.05 -3.23
CA GLN A 159 27.88 22.60 -4.54
C GLN A 159 26.83 23.63 -5.00
N ASP A 160 25.53 23.32 -4.81
CA ASP A 160 24.45 24.04 -5.50
C ASP A 160 23.56 24.89 -4.58
N TRP A 161 23.71 24.79 -3.26
CA TRP A 161 22.84 25.53 -2.32
C TRP A 161 22.91 27.04 -2.45
N SER A 162 24.10 27.56 -2.70
CA SER A 162 24.38 28.99 -2.88
C SER A 162 24.30 29.44 -4.35
N GLY A 163 24.10 28.48 -5.27
CA GLY A 163 23.98 28.73 -6.70
C GLY A 163 22.75 29.59 -7.02
N GLY A 164 22.88 30.52 -7.98
CA GLY A 164 21.92 31.57 -8.26
C GLY A 164 20.52 31.13 -8.69
N HIS A 165 20.27 29.85 -8.90
CA HIS A 165 18.99 29.38 -9.42
C HIS A 165 17.97 28.92 -8.35
N GLY A 166 18.35 28.82 -7.07
CA GLY A 166 17.43 28.51 -5.94
C GLY A 166 16.55 27.24 -6.11
N TRP A 167 16.87 26.39 -7.08
CA TRP A 167 16.03 25.25 -7.46
C TRP A 167 15.84 24.24 -6.31
N MET A 168 16.89 23.99 -5.51
CA MET A 168 16.82 23.11 -4.36
C MET A 168 15.85 23.64 -3.31
N LYS A 169 15.98 24.94 -2.96
CA LYS A 169 15.07 25.61 -2.01
C LYS A 169 13.62 25.49 -2.48
N SER A 170 13.37 25.75 -3.77
CA SER A 170 12.05 25.64 -4.38
C SER A 170 11.51 24.20 -4.33
N ARG A 171 12.36 23.18 -4.50
CA ARG A 171 11.95 21.78 -4.38
C ARG A 171 11.62 21.40 -2.94
N ILE A 172 12.39 21.85 -1.95
CA ILE A 172 12.11 21.60 -0.54
C ILE A 172 10.81 22.27 -0.12
N VAL A 173 10.58 23.54 -0.50
CA VAL A 173 9.33 24.24 -0.22
C VAL A 173 8.12 23.50 -0.82
N ARG A 174 8.24 23.02 -2.06
CA ARG A 174 7.16 22.22 -2.70
C ARG A 174 6.96 20.89 -2.00
N ALA A 175 8.04 20.21 -1.59
CA ALA A 175 7.97 18.96 -0.84
C ALA A 175 7.25 19.14 0.50
N LEU A 176 7.61 20.19 1.26
CA LEU A 176 6.95 20.55 2.52
C LEU A 176 5.46 20.84 2.34
N ARG A 177 5.12 21.64 1.32
CA ARG A 177 3.70 21.94 1.01
C ARG A 177 2.93 20.66 0.68
N LYS A 178 3.52 19.77 -0.14
CA LYS A 178 2.90 18.49 -0.48
C LYS A 178 2.75 17.59 0.75
N GLY A 179 3.78 17.53 1.61
CA GLY A 179 3.73 16.77 2.87
C GLY A 179 2.60 17.24 3.78
N ARG A 180 2.44 18.55 3.98
CA ARG A 180 1.33 19.12 4.77
C ARG A 180 -0.02 18.79 4.16
N GLN A 181 -0.17 18.98 2.85
CA GLN A 181 -1.41 18.63 2.13
C GLN A 181 -1.79 17.14 2.33
N LEU A 182 -0.81 16.24 2.29
CA LEU A 182 -1.05 14.83 2.53
C LEU A 182 -1.50 14.58 3.97
N MET A 183 -0.83 15.19 4.96
CA MET A 183 -1.17 15.06 6.37
C MET A 183 -2.57 15.60 6.69
N GLU A 184 -2.99 16.67 6.02
CA GLU A 184 -4.32 17.30 6.15
C GLU A 184 -5.45 16.53 5.44
N GLY A 185 -5.18 15.30 5.00
CA GLY A 185 -6.18 14.41 4.42
C GLY A 185 -6.03 14.16 2.91
N GLY A 186 -5.12 14.86 2.23
CA GLY A 186 -4.84 14.65 0.81
C GLY A 186 -4.28 13.25 0.47
N TYR A 187 -3.83 12.49 1.48
CA TYR A 187 -3.43 11.08 1.30
C TYR A 187 -4.58 10.20 0.79
N ARG A 188 -5.84 10.58 1.05
CA ARG A 188 -7.03 9.83 0.61
C ARG A 188 -7.11 9.75 -0.92
N ASP A 189 -6.59 10.75 -1.62
CA ASP A 189 -6.57 10.74 -3.09
C ASP A 189 -5.58 9.72 -3.66
N LEU A 190 -4.60 9.27 -2.86
CA LEU A 190 -3.67 8.22 -3.24
C LEU A 190 -4.29 6.81 -3.13
N LEU A 191 -5.42 6.70 -2.44
CA LEU A 191 -6.13 5.43 -2.20
C LEU A 191 -7.22 5.14 -3.27
N LYS A 192 -7.49 6.10 -4.16
CA LYS A 192 -8.50 6.00 -5.25
C LYS A 192 -7.98 5.26 -6.48
#